data_3f5f331643daaf18d536718905fd2a13
#
_entry.id   3f5f331643daaf18d536718905fd2a13
#
_cell.length_a   1.000
_cell.length_b   1.000
_cell.length_c   1.000
_cell.angle_alpha   90.00
_cell.angle_beta   90.00
_cell.angle_gamma   90.00
#
_symmetry.space_group_name_H-M   'P 1'
#
loop_
_entity.id
_entity.type
_entity.pdbx_description
1 polymer ?
#
loop_
_entity_poly.entity_id
_entity_poly.type
_entity_poly.pdbx_seq_one_letter_code
_entity_poly.pdbx_strand_id
1 'polypeptide(L)'
;MATNILEVNMYRYNPEEDKFPYIKQYQIEKPAKDIMVLDLLHLLKEQDESISYRRSCREGVCGSDGMNINGKNGLACITPISSVLKKNKIELRPLPGLPVIRDLVVDMTEFYAQYEKIKPFLQNSTTAPEQERLQSPEDRDKLDGLYECILCA
;
A
#
# COMPACT_ATOMS: atom_id res chain seq x y z
N MET A 1 27.77 7.73 21.39
CA MET A 1 27.76 7.60 19.91
C MET A 1 26.35 7.24 19.52
N ALA A 2 25.67 8.09 18.74
CA ALA A 2 24.33 7.75 18.25
C ALA A 2 24.45 6.55 17.33
N THR A 3 23.77 5.45 17.66
CA THR A 3 23.72 4.26 16.82
C THR A 3 23.06 4.63 15.51
N ASN A 4 23.81 4.63 14.42
CA ASN A 4 23.32 4.91 13.07
C ASN A 4 22.56 3.69 12.49
N ILE A 5 21.82 2.99 13.37
CA ILE A 5 21.07 1.77 13.03
C ILE A 5 19.58 2.07 13.10
N LEU A 6 18.88 1.72 12.05
CA LEU A 6 17.44 1.68 11.95
C LEU A 6 16.95 0.26 12.23
N GLU A 7 16.03 0.11 13.17
CA GLU A 7 15.36 -1.15 13.50
C GLU A 7 14.01 -1.22 12.81
N VAL A 8 13.78 -2.30 12.07
CA VAL A 8 12.51 -2.54 11.38
C VAL A 8 11.87 -3.81 11.93
N ASN A 9 10.72 -3.67 12.57
CA ASN A 9 9.90 -4.76 13.03
C ASN A 9 8.87 -5.09 11.97
N MET A 10 9.04 -6.21 11.29
CA MET A 10 8.21 -6.58 10.16
C MET A 10 7.39 -7.84 10.44
N TYR A 11 6.10 -7.78 10.17
CA TYR A 11 5.25 -8.95 10.16
C TYR A 11 5.70 -9.93 9.07
N ARG A 12 5.90 -11.19 9.47
CA ARG A 12 6.32 -12.27 8.59
C ARG A 12 5.33 -13.44 8.71
N TYR A 13 5.02 -14.00 7.56
CA TYR A 13 4.22 -15.22 7.45
C TYR A 13 4.41 -15.84 6.07
N ASN A 14 4.86 -17.10 6.04
CA ASN A 14 4.86 -17.94 4.86
C ASN A 14 3.95 -19.14 5.12
N PRO A 15 2.80 -19.28 4.43
CA PRO A 15 1.85 -20.36 4.70
C PRO A 15 2.41 -21.77 4.41
N GLU A 16 3.49 -21.88 3.64
CA GLU A 16 4.14 -23.16 3.32
C GLU A 16 5.09 -23.64 4.44
N GLU A 17 5.59 -22.73 5.27
CA GLU A 17 6.63 -23.00 6.27
C GLU A 17 6.20 -22.68 7.70
N ASP A 18 5.38 -21.63 7.86
CA ASP A 18 5.05 -21.06 9.17
C ASP A 18 3.69 -21.56 9.66
N LYS A 19 3.66 -22.09 10.88
CA LYS A 19 2.40 -22.44 11.54
C LYS A 19 1.61 -21.20 11.99
N PHE A 20 2.30 -20.14 12.40
CA PHE A 20 1.73 -18.88 12.85
C PHE A 20 2.58 -17.69 12.37
N PRO A 21 1.96 -16.52 12.15
CA PRO A 21 2.71 -15.32 11.86
C PRO A 21 3.57 -14.87 13.05
N TYR A 22 4.65 -14.15 12.77
CA TYR A 22 5.57 -13.62 13.76
C TYR A 22 6.10 -12.25 13.34
N ILE A 23 6.73 -11.55 14.27
CA ILE A 23 7.46 -10.30 13.99
C ILE A 23 8.95 -10.62 13.92
N LYS A 24 9.55 -10.32 12.76
CA LYS A 24 11.00 -10.41 12.57
C LYS A 24 11.61 -9.02 12.68
N GLN A 25 12.66 -8.92 13.45
CA GLN A 25 13.44 -7.71 13.62
C GLN A 25 14.60 -7.70 12.61
N TYR A 26 14.68 -6.62 11.86
CA TYR A 26 15.79 -6.33 10.95
C TYR A 26 16.54 -5.10 11.43
N GLN A 27 17.83 -5.05 11.13
CA GLN A 27 18.68 -3.91 11.38
C GLN A 27 19.36 -3.50 10.09
N ILE A 28 19.27 -2.23 9.74
CA ILE A 28 19.97 -1.66 8.60
C ILE A 28 20.70 -0.40 9.03
N GLU A 29 21.76 -0.07 8.33
CA GLU A 29 22.37 1.24 8.46
C GLU A 29 21.38 2.31 8.01
N LYS A 30 21.18 3.34 8.86
CA LYS A 30 20.25 4.42 8.54
C LYS A 30 20.74 5.16 7.29
N PRO A 31 19.91 5.25 6.23
CA PRO A 31 20.29 5.94 5.02
C PRO A 31 20.67 7.40 5.29
N ALA A 32 21.69 7.90 4.59
CA ALA A 32 22.16 9.28 4.72
C ALA A 32 21.13 10.30 4.21
N LYS A 33 20.28 9.90 3.28
CA LYS A 33 19.15 10.68 2.76
C LYS A 33 17.85 10.09 3.27
N ASP A 34 16.83 10.92 3.39
CA ASP A 34 15.47 10.42 3.65
C ASP A 34 14.98 9.62 2.45
N ILE A 35 14.47 8.43 2.71
CA ILE A 35 13.95 7.51 1.70
C ILE A 35 12.49 7.15 2.03
N MET A 36 11.77 6.62 1.07
CA MET A 36 10.41 6.14 1.28
C MET A 36 10.41 4.77 1.96
N VAL A 37 9.31 4.42 2.62
CA VAL A 37 9.13 3.08 3.23
C VAL A 37 9.27 1.99 2.17
N LEU A 38 8.88 2.24 0.93
CA LEU A 38 9.07 1.28 -0.17
C LEU A 38 10.56 1.03 -0.47
N ASP A 39 11.40 2.08 -0.45
CA ASP A 39 12.84 1.93 -0.64
C ASP A 39 13.47 1.15 0.52
N LEU A 40 12.99 1.40 1.75
CA LEU A 40 13.39 0.62 2.91
C LEU A 40 13.07 -0.87 2.73
N LEU A 41 11.87 -1.21 2.20
CA LEU A 41 11.52 -2.60 1.88
C LEU A 41 12.43 -3.23 0.82
N HIS A 42 12.92 -2.44 -0.15
CA HIS A 42 13.92 -2.92 -1.10
C HIS A 42 15.24 -3.28 -0.42
N LEU A 43 15.75 -2.42 0.45
CA LEU A 43 16.97 -2.68 1.22
C LEU A 43 16.83 -3.92 2.11
N LEU A 44 15.65 -4.10 2.74
CA LEU A 44 15.38 -5.30 3.52
C LEU A 44 15.33 -6.57 2.65
N LYS A 45 14.77 -6.47 1.44
CA LYS A 45 14.70 -7.60 0.51
C LYS A 45 16.07 -7.99 -0.05
N GLU A 46 17.03 -7.08 -0.13
CA GLU A 46 18.42 -7.38 -0.45
C GLU A 46 19.11 -8.22 0.65
N GLN A 47 18.67 -8.05 1.93
CA GLN A 47 19.16 -8.87 3.05
C GLN A 47 18.41 -10.19 3.21
N ASP A 48 17.12 -10.20 2.84
CA ASP A 48 16.21 -11.35 2.99
C ASP A 48 15.27 -11.42 1.79
N GLU A 49 15.66 -12.19 0.78
CA GLU A 49 14.92 -12.36 -0.48
C GLU A 49 13.51 -12.94 -0.30
N SER A 50 13.25 -13.59 0.84
CA SER A 50 11.95 -14.21 1.15
C SER A 50 10.84 -13.20 1.43
N ILE A 51 11.16 -11.92 1.69
CA ILE A 51 10.19 -10.86 2.00
C ILE A 51 9.24 -10.64 0.82
N SER A 52 7.93 -10.61 1.11
CA SER A 52 6.86 -10.42 0.11
C SER A 52 6.07 -9.15 0.37
N TYR A 53 5.95 -8.30 -0.65
CA TYR A 53 5.13 -7.09 -0.67
C TYR A 53 4.73 -6.76 -2.10
N ARG A 54 3.66 -5.97 -2.26
CA ARG A 54 3.22 -5.47 -3.57
C ARG A 54 3.81 -4.10 -3.86
N ARG A 55 4.07 -3.82 -5.12
CA ARG A 55 4.48 -2.51 -5.63
C ARG A 55 4.14 -2.40 -7.12
N SER A 56 3.92 -1.17 -7.60
CA SER A 56 3.73 -0.88 -9.03
C SER A 56 4.20 0.53 -9.37
N CYS A 57 3.34 1.55 -9.32
CA CYS A 57 3.62 2.90 -9.83
C CYS A 57 4.73 3.66 -9.10
N ARG A 58 4.89 3.47 -7.79
CA ARG A 58 5.85 4.15 -6.89
C ARG A 58 5.58 5.66 -6.68
N GLU A 59 4.41 6.14 -7.05
CA GLU A 59 4.04 7.56 -7.02
C GLU A 59 2.66 7.83 -6.40
N GLY A 60 2.15 6.86 -5.63
CA GLY A 60 0.89 7.03 -4.89
C GLY A 60 -0.39 6.96 -5.72
N VAL A 61 -0.36 6.39 -6.93
CA VAL A 61 -1.52 6.33 -7.82
C VAL A 61 -2.20 4.97 -7.84
N CYS A 62 -1.43 3.87 -7.79
CA CYS A 62 -1.98 2.52 -7.97
C CYS A 62 -2.52 1.87 -6.69
N GLY A 63 -2.18 2.38 -5.51
CA GLY A 63 -2.59 1.83 -4.22
C GLY A 63 -2.04 0.46 -3.84
N SER A 64 -1.23 -0.20 -4.71
CA SER A 64 -0.82 -1.60 -4.52
C SER A 64 0.09 -1.84 -3.33
N ASP A 65 0.82 -0.84 -2.88
CA ASP A 65 1.76 -0.88 -1.75
C ASP A 65 1.15 -0.36 -0.43
N GLY A 66 -0.19 -0.38 -0.35
CA GLY A 66 -0.91 -0.10 0.87
C GLY A 66 -0.55 -1.10 1.98
N MET A 67 -0.18 -0.60 3.16
CA MET A 67 0.16 -1.39 4.33
C MET A 67 -0.05 -0.61 5.63
N ASN A 68 0.06 -1.30 6.74
CA ASN A 68 0.03 -0.65 8.05
C ASN A 68 1.45 -0.28 8.50
N ILE A 69 1.69 1.01 8.69
CA ILE A 69 2.97 1.59 9.09
C ILE A 69 2.81 2.21 10.48
N ASN A 70 3.46 1.64 11.50
CA ASN A 70 3.34 2.09 12.89
C ASN A 70 1.90 2.25 13.39
N GLY A 71 0.99 1.37 12.97
CA GLY A 71 -0.42 1.37 13.38
C GLY A 71 -1.34 2.24 12.50
N LYS A 72 -0.82 2.92 11.48
CA LYS A 72 -1.62 3.68 10.50
C LYS A 72 -1.50 3.08 9.12
N ASN A 73 -2.61 2.99 8.40
CA ASN A 73 -2.58 2.56 7.01
C ASN A 73 -2.03 3.70 6.14
N GLY A 74 -1.22 3.34 5.15
CA GLY A 74 -0.60 4.28 4.24
C GLY A 74 0.07 3.59 3.06
N LEU A 75 0.49 4.37 2.08
CA LEU A 75 1.22 3.89 0.91
C LEU A 75 2.72 3.97 1.19
N ALA A 76 3.42 2.85 1.02
CA ALA A 76 4.85 2.78 1.28
C ALA A 76 5.67 3.66 0.33
N CYS A 77 5.21 3.86 -0.91
CA CYS A 77 5.94 4.60 -1.94
C CYS A 77 5.96 6.13 -1.74
N ILE A 78 5.03 6.68 -0.96
CA ILE A 78 4.95 8.14 -0.70
C ILE A 78 5.08 8.48 0.79
N THR A 79 5.38 7.50 1.64
CA THR A 79 5.60 7.74 3.07
C THR A 79 7.11 7.81 3.36
N PRO A 80 7.67 9.01 3.66
CA PRO A 80 9.07 9.15 4.04
C PRO A 80 9.34 8.47 5.38
N ILE A 81 10.49 7.79 5.52
CA ILE A 81 10.82 7.13 6.79
C ILE A 81 10.96 8.12 7.94
N SER A 82 11.45 9.33 7.68
CA SER A 82 11.58 10.39 8.69
C SER A 82 10.25 10.76 9.35
N SER A 83 9.15 10.72 8.59
CA SER A 83 7.81 11.07 9.09
C SER A 83 7.21 10.04 10.03
N VAL A 84 7.70 8.80 9.99
CA VAL A 84 7.14 7.67 10.73
C VAL A 84 8.09 7.06 11.76
N LEU A 85 9.38 7.42 11.74
CA LEU A 85 10.35 6.90 12.70
C LEU A 85 10.00 7.27 14.14
N LYS A 86 10.00 6.26 15.01
CA LYS A 86 9.88 6.43 16.46
C LYS A 86 11.12 5.83 17.13
N LYS A 87 12.01 6.68 17.66
CA LYS A 87 13.26 6.25 18.32
C LYS A 87 14.11 5.30 17.45
N ASN A 88 14.29 5.63 16.17
CA ASN A 88 14.96 4.80 15.16
C ASN A 88 14.31 3.43 14.92
N LYS A 89 13.02 3.29 15.18
CA LYS A 89 12.23 2.08 14.92
C LYS A 89 11.07 2.36 14.00
N ILE A 90 10.73 1.37 13.17
CA ILE A 90 9.54 1.35 12.33
C ILE A 90 8.90 -0.04 12.40
N GLU A 91 7.58 -0.09 12.43
CA GLU A 91 6.83 -1.34 12.38
C GLU A 91 6.02 -1.41 11.10
N LEU A 92 6.15 -2.54 10.38
CA LEU A 92 5.46 -2.79 9.13
C LEU A 92 4.57 -4.04 9.25
N ARG A 93 3.28 -3.87 8.98
CA ARG A 93 2.29 -4.94 9.01
C ARG A 93 1.42 -4.94 7.75
N PRO A 94 0.78 -6.06 7.40
CA PRO A 94 -0.23 -6.07 6.34
C PRO A 94 -1.41 -5.16 6.68
N LEU A 95 -2.21 -4.79 5.69
CA LEU A 95 -3.47 -4.07 5.90
C LEU A 95 -4.37 -4.88 6.85
N PRO A 96 -4.92 -4.25 7.91
CA PRO A 96 -5.80 -4.94 8.85
C PRO A 96 -7.15 -5.29 8.22
N GLY A 97 -7.77 -6.36 8.70
CA GLY A 97 -9.10 -6.77 8.27
C GLY A 97 -9.15 -7.58 6.97
N LEU A 98 -8.01 -7.79 6.31
CA LEU A 98 -7.89 -8.61 5.11
C LEU A 98 -7.08 -9.88 5.41
N PRO A 99 -7.43 -11.05 4.84
CA PRO A 99 -6.65 -12.27 5.02
C PRO A 99 -5.23 -12.10 4.48
N VAL A 100 -4.24 -12.56 5.24
CA VAL A 100 -2.84 -12.50 4.81
C VAL A 100 -2.52 -13.68 3.92
N ILE A 101 -2.01 -13.43 2.72
CA ILE A 101 -1.48 -14.45 1.82
C ILE A 101 -0.04 -14.78 2.23
N ARG A 102 0.83 -13.76 2.30
CA ARG A 102 2.22 -13.90 2.71
C ARG A 102 2.79 -12.54 3.13
N ASP A 103 3.43 -12.45 4.28
CA ASP A 103 4.05 -11.24 4.83
C ASP A 103 3.13 -10.00 4.77
N LEU A 104 3.43 -9.02 3.92
CA LEU A 104 2.63 -7.80 3.74
C LEU A 104 1.59 -7.91 2.60
N VAL A 105 1.52 -9.08 1.96
CA VAL A 105 0.56 -9.34 0.86
C VAL A 105 -0.74 -9.89 1.43
N VAL A 106 -1.84 -9.18 1.18
CA VAL A 106 -3.19 -9.55 1.62
C VAL A 106 -4.07 -9.98 0.44
N ASP A 107 -5.10 -10.78 0.74
CA ASP A 107 -6.13 -11.15 -0.22
C ASP A 107 -7.13 -10.00 -0.38
N MET A 108 -7.25 -9.49 -1.60
CA MET A 108 -8.12 -8.38 -1.97
C MET A 108 -9.46 -8.85 -2.59
N THR A 109 -9.75 -10.15 -2.58
CA THR A 109 -10.94 -10.71 -3.24
C THR A 109 -12.23 -10.07 -2.74
N GLU A 110 -12.43 -9.98 -1.42
CA GLU A 110 -13.61 -9.34 -0.83
C GLU A 110 -13.69 -7.84 -1.15
N PHE A 111 -12.54 -7.16 -1.13
CA PHE A 111 -12.47 -5.74 -1.49
C PHE A 111 -12.95 -5.50 -2.93
N TYR A 112 -12.45 -6.28 -3.89
CA TYR A 112 -12.87 -6.16 -5.28
C TYR A 112 -14.29 -6.66 -5.52
N ALA A 113 -14.79 -7.62 -4.75
CA ALA A 113 -16.19 -8.03 -4.80
C ALA A 113 -17.14 -6.89 -4.37
N GLN A 114 -16.76 -6.09 -3.38
CA GLN A 114 -17.54 -4.89 -3.00
C GLN A 114 -17.44 -3.80 -4.09
N TYR A 115 -16.26 -3.58 -4.67
CA TYR A 115 -16.07 -2.67 -5.78
C TYR A 115 -16.94 -3.04 -6.98
N GLU A 116 -17.03 -4.32 -7.35
CA GLU A 116 -17.88 -4.80 -8.45
C GLU A 116 -19.36 -4.54 -8.19
N LYS A 117 -19.82 -4.70 -6.93
CA LYS A 117 -21.23 -4.47 -6.57
C LYS A 117 -21.69 -3.04 -6.81
N ILE A 118 -20.85 -2.05 -6.59
CA ILE A 118 -21.18 -0.63 -6.81
C ILE A 118 -21.10 -0.22 -8.28
N LYS A 119 -20.58 -1.10 -9.16
CA LYS A 119 -20.48 -0.89 -10.61
C LYS A 119 -19.91 0.49 -10.96
N PRO A 120 -18.67 0.83 -10.57
CA PRO A 120 -18.10 2.17 -10.69
C PRO A 120 -17.57 2.47 -12.11
N PHE A 121 -18.30 2.05 -13.10
CA PHE A 121 -18.01 2.27 -14.52
C PHE A 121 -19.19 3.00 -15.19
N LEU A 122 -18.91 3.65 -16.30
CA LEU A 122 -19.93 4.39 -17.05
C LEU A 122 -21.04 3.45 -17.52
N GLN A 123 -22.26 3.69 -17.02
CA GLN A 123 -23.46 2.94 -17.39
C GLN A 123 -24.37 3.86 -18.22
N ASN A 124 -24.48 3.61 -19.51
CA ASN A 124 -25.30 4.38 -20.42
C ASN A 124 -25.95 3.48 -21.47
N SER A 125 -27.28 3.43 -21.48
CA SER A 125 -28.08 2.65 -22.44
C SER A 125 -28.57 3.47 -23.64
N THR A 126 -28.25 4.77 -23.72
CA THR A 126 -28.67 5.61 -24.82
C THR A 126 -27.83 5.38 -26.06
N THR A 127 -28.41 5.56 -27.24
CA THR A 127 -27.66 5.47 -28.50
C THR A 127 -26.50 6.45 -28.51
N ALA A 128 -25.35 6.00 -29.00
CA ALA A 128 -24.20 6.89 -29.16
C ALA A 128 -24.54 8.07 -30.05
N PRO A 129 -24.27 9.32 -29.67
CA PRO A 129 -24.44 10.47 -30.55
C PRO A 129 -23.39 10.45 -31.67
N GLU A 130 -23.61 11.24 -32.73
CA GLU A 130 -22.65 11.39 -33.82
C GLU A 130 -21.32 12.01 -33.38
N GLN A 131 -21.37 12.79 -32.30
CA GLN A 131 -20.20 13.41 -31.67
C GLN A 131 -20.07 12.92 -30.23
N GLU A 132 -19.22 13.54 -29.45
CA GLU A 132 -19.02 13.23 -28.02
C GLU A 132 -20.25 13.59 -27.17
N ARG A 133 -20.39 12.94 -26.03
CA ARG A 133 -21.38 13.29 -25.02
C ARG A 133 -20.87 14.49 -24.23
N LEU A 134 -21.60 15.60 -24.31
CA LEU A 134 -21.26 16.78 -23.54
C LEU A 134 -21.66 16.61 -22.07
N GLN A 135 -20.83 17.10 -21.16
CA GLN A 135 -21.09 17.20 -19.74
C GLN A 135 -21.11 18.67 -19.33
N SER A 136 -22.13 19.08 -18.56
CA SER A 136 -22.16 20.44 -18.02
C SER A 136 -21.13 20.62 -16.91
N PRO A 137 -20.64 21.87 -16.66
CA PRO A 137 -19.79 22.14 -15.52
C PRO A 137 -20.42 21.69 -14.18
N GLU A 138 -21.73 21.89 -14.00
CA GLU A 138 -22.46 21.52 -12.80
C GLU A 138 -22.51 20.00 -12.60
N ASP A 139 -22.60 19.21 -13.69
CA ASP A 139 -22.57 17.75 -13.61
C ASP A 139 -21.13 17.24 -13.36
N ARG A 140 -20.12 17.94 -13.90
CA ARG A 140 -18.73 17.63 -13.63
C ARG A 140 -18.39 17.85 -12.14
N ASP A 141 -18.86 18.94 -11.55
CA ASP A 141 -18.63 19.27 -10.13
C ASP A 141 -19.19 18.21 -9.17
N LYS A 142 -20.32 17.57 -9.54
CA LYS A 142 -20.90 16.46 -8.74
C LYS A 142 -19.99 15.22 -8.68
N LEU A 143 -19.05 15.06 -9.59
CA LEU A 143 -18.12 13.94 -9.63
C LEU A 143 -16.84 14.23 -8.87
N ASP A 144 -16.62 15.47 -8.43
CA ASP A 144 -15.38 15.84 -7.77
C ASP A 144 -15.15 15.03 -6.51
N GLY A 145 -13.94 14.49 -6.34
CA GLY A 145 -13.58 13.55 -5.29
C GLY A 145 -13.98 12.08 -5.52
N LEU A 146 -15.00 11.79 -6.37
CA LEU A 146 -15.50 10.42 -6.55
C LEU A 146 -14.58 9.56 -7.44
N TYR A 147 -13.89 10.18 -8.40
CA TYR A 147 -12.99 9.48 -9.34
C TYR A 147 -11.53 9.39 -8.85
N GLU A 148 -11.23 10.00 -7.70
CA GLU A 148 -9.88 10.07 -7.15
C GLU A 148 -9.48 8.82 -6.36
N CYS A 149 -10.41 7.88 -6.16
CA CYS A 149 -10.15 6.65 -5.42
C CYS A 149 -9.12 5.78 -6.15
N ILE A 150 -8.01 5.46 -5.47
CA ILE A 150 -6.92 4.63 -5.99
C ILE A 150 -6.99 3.16 -5.54
N LEU A 151 -8.09 2.74 -4.94
CA LEU A 151 -8.34 1.36 -4.48
C LEU A 151 -7.24 0.80 -3.56
N CYS A 152 -6.75 1.61 -2.61
CA CYS A 152 -5.68 1.20 -1.69
C CYS A 152 -6.16 0.38 -0.46
N ALA A 153 -7.48 0.15 -0.31
CA ALA A 153 -8.19 -0.51 0.79
C ALA A 153 -8.17 0.22 2.13
#